data_66b6fb46dd2487847dbc3c76acbb05f5
#
_entry.id   66b6fb46dd2487847dbc3c76acbb05f5
#
_cell.length_a   1.000
_cell.length_b   1.000
_cell.length_c   1.000
_cell.angle_alpha   90.00
_cell.angle_beta   90.00
_cell.angle_gamma   90.00
#
_symmetry.space_group_name_H-M   'P 1'
#
loop_
_entity.id
_entity.type
_entity.pdbx_description
1 polymer ?
#
loop_
_entity_poly.entity_id
_entity_poly.type
_entity_poly.pdbx_seq_one_letter_code
_entity_poly.pdbx_strand_id
1 'polypeptide(L)'
;MRVQVLVALLAPVLACAQSLDPRAYANAPVGLNFLIVGYSYSTGGVGFDPSVPLENGHARVNAVPLAYVRSLDVFGNAGSIGLVLPFAKLAGSATFNGVEQEREMTGMADPAMRFAVNFYGAPAMDLEHFKAYRQDLIVGTSLLVTAPLGRYDSNRVANLGTNRWTAKPELGLSKALDLWTFELSTGVTFFTKNDDYVQGNVREQDPLYSAQLHVTRQFGRGMWGAISTTYYEGGRTSLNGVSRDDRQSGSRLGLTFSLPLSRHYTVKLYANTGLYARTGTDFDTYGVAWQYLWGGGL
;
A
#
# COMPACT_ATOMS: atom_id res chain seq x y z
N MET A 1 6.28 26.76 35.00
CA MET A 1 5.16 26.09 34.30
C MET A 1 5.67 25.67 32.93
N ARG A 2 6.03 24.40 32.76
CA ARG A 2 6.43 23.89 31.43
C ARG A 2 5.16 23.65 30.63
N VAL A 3 4.96 24.40 29.57
CA VAL A 3 3.89 24.19 28.60
C VAL A 3 4.22 22.88 27.89
N GLN A 4 3.47 21.83 28.21
CA GLN A 4 3.54 20.55 27.48
C GLN A 4 2.81 20.76 26.14
N VAL A 5 3.63 20.79 25.07
CA VAL A 5 3.17 21.00 23.72
C VAL A 5 2.55 19.71 23.19
N LEU A 6 1.26 19.72 22.97
CA LEU A 6 0.48 18.67 22.34
C LEU A 6 0.77 18.68 20.83
N VAL A 7 1.77 17.93 20.38
CA VAL A 7 2.06 17.77 18.94
C VAL A 7 1.24 16.61 18.40
N ALA A 8 0.20 16.90 17.68
CA ALA A 8 -0.65 15.90 17.04
C ALA A 8 -0.40 15.83 15.52
N LEU A 9 -0.31 14.61 15.00
CA LEU A 9 -0.63 14.18 13.66
C LEU A 9 0.45 14.24 12.56
N LEU A 10 1.25 13.18 12.51
CA LEU A 10 1.68 12.60 11.24
C LEU A 10 0.97 11.24 11.10
N ALA A 11 0.11 11.09 10.09
CA ALA A 11 -0.39 9.78 9.71
C ALA A 11 0.80 8.89 9.34
N PRO A 12 0.79 7.59 9.66
CA PRO A 12 1.91 6.71 9.33
C PRO A 12 2.17 6.77 7.82
N VAL A 13 3.38 7.14 7.46
CA VAL A 13 3.84 7.45 6.09
C VAL A 13 3.77 6.24 5.14
N LEU A 14 3.43 5.06 5.65
CA LEU A 14 3.37 3.79 4.93
C LEU A 14 1.97 3.16 4.94
N ALA A 15 0.91 3.98 4.82
CA ALA A 15 -0.44 3.42 4.70
C ALA A 15 -0.56 2.59 3.41
N CYS A 16 -0.56 1.25 3.53
CA CYS A 16 -0.79 0.30 2.44
C CYS A 16 -2.11 0.54 1.68
N ALA A 17 -3.01 1.36 2.22
CA ALA A 17 -4.27 1.76 1.59
C ALA A 17 -4.09 2.58 0.30
N GLN A 18 -2.90 3.14 0.06
CA GLN A 18 -2.60 4.01 -1.07
C GLN A 18 -1.62 3.39 -2.09
N SER A 19 -1.24 2.11 -1.93
CA SER A 19 -0.36 1.45 -2.90
C SER A 19 -1.08 1.23 -4.23
N LEU A 20 -0.39 1.50 -5.34
CA LEU A 20 -0.85 1.19 -6.68
C LEU A 20 -0.24 -0.15 -7.09
N ASP A 21 -1.04 -1.21 -7.13
CA ASP A 21 -0.59 -2.57 -7.45
C ASP A 21 -1.35 -3.15 -8.66
N PRO A 22 -0.96 -2.78 -9.89
CA PRO A 22 -1.58 -3.30 -11.09
C PRO A 22 -1.37 -4.82 -11.19
N ARG A 23 -2.37 -5.53 -11.75
CA ARG A 23 -2.42 -6.99 -11.90
C ARG A 23 -2.57 -7.76 -10.58
N ALA A 24 -3.11 -7.12 -9.55
CA ALA A 24 -3.37 -7.76 -8.26
C ALA A 24 -4.36 -8.93 -8.33
N TYR A 25 -5.21 -8.98 -9.36
CA TYR A 25 -6.19 -10.03 -9.64
C TYR A 25 -5.85 -10.86 -10.89
N ALA A 26 -4.64 -10.74 -11.43
CA ALA A 26 -4.21 -11.59 -12.55
C ALA A 26 -4.14 -13.05 -12.11
N ASN A 27 -4.56 -13.97 -13.00
CA ASN A 27 -4.40 -15.39 -12.77
C ASN A 27 -2.90 -15.78 -12.86
N ALA A 28 -2.50 -16.80 -12.11
CA ALA A 28 -1.17 -17.37 -12.11
C ALA A 28 -1.24 -18.91 -11.88
N PRO A 29 -0.30 -19.68 -12.43
CA PRO A 29 -0.19 -21.11 -12.13
C PRO A 29 -0.08 -21.37 -10.62
N VAL A 30 -0.75 -22.43 -10.16
CA VAL A 30 -0.70 -22.86 -8.75
C VAL A 30 0.70 -23.33 -8.35
N GLY A 31 1.10 -23.02 -7.11
CA GLY A 31 2.40 -23.44 -6.55
C GLY A 31 3.57 -22.56 -6.95
N LEU A 32 3.36 -21.47 -7.69
CA LEU A 32 4.39 -20.45 -7.92
C LEU A 32 4.69 -19.70 -6.63
N ASN A 33 5.97 -19.45 -6.42
CA ASN A 33 6.49 -18.64 -5.32
C ASN A 33 7.19 -17.41 -5.89
N PHE A 34 7.02 -16.28 -5.25
CA PHE A 34 7.62 -15.02 -5.63
C PHE A 34 8.33 -14.42 -4.41
N LEU A 35 9.62 -14.19 -4.52
CA LEU A 35 10.38 -13.37 -3.58
C LEU A 35 10.64 -12.04 -4.23
N ILE A 36 10.27 -10.96 -3.55
CA ILE A 36 10.36 -9.60 -4.08
C ILE A 36 11.19 -8.76 -3.11
N VAL A 37 12.20 -8.10 -3.63
CA VAL A 37 12.98 -7.10 -2.90
C VAL A 37 12.85 -5.80 -3.65
N GLY A 38 12.37 -4.77 -2.97
CA GLY A 38 12.19 -3.44 -3.55
C GLY A 38 13.09 -2.40 -2.92
N TYR A 39 13.23 -1.28 -3.62
CA TYR A 39 13.68 -0.01 -3.06
C TYR A 39 12.74 1.07 -3.58
N SER A 40 12.33 1.98 -2.69
CA SER A 40 11.60 3.17 -3.07
C SER A 40 12.09 4.39 -2.33
N TYR A 41 12.07 5.51 -3.04
CA TYR A 41 12.27 6.84 -2.50
C TYR A 41 10.97 7.62 -2.65
N SER A 42 10.45 8.13 -1.53
CA SER A 42 9.25 8.97 -1.50
C SER A 42 9.58 10.30 -0.86
N THR A 43 9.08 11.38 -1.44
CA THR A 43 9.26 12.74 -0.90
C THR A 43 8.02 13.58 -1.19
N GLY A 44 7.67 14.48 -0.29
CA GLY A 44 6.53 15.38 -0.50
C GLY A 44 6.01 16.02 0.76
N GLY A 45 4.91 16.75 0.59
CA GLY A 45 4.22 17.45 1.65
C GLY A 45 3.46 16.51 2.57
N VAL A 46 3.32 16.93 3.82
CA VAL A 46 2.46 16.29 4.83
C VAL A 46 1.42 17.31 5.27
N GLY A 47 0.15 17.06 4.92
CA GLY A 47 -0.98 17.86 5.36
C GLY A 47 -1.41 17.48 6.77
N PHE A 48 -1.51 18.45 7.63
CA PHE A 48 -1.94 18.29 9.01
C PHE A 48 -3.41 18.66 9.21
N ASP A 49 -3.98 18.25 10.35
CA ASP A 49 -5.26 18.75 10.83
C ASP A 49 -5.18 20.30 11.00
N PRO A 50 -6.06 21.08 10.37
CA PRO A 50 -6.04 22.53 10.46
C PRO A 50 -6.16 23.11 11.89
N SER A 51 -6.65 22.30 12.83
CA SER A 51 -6.75 22.70 14.25
C SER A 51 -5.41 22.62 15.00
N VAL A 52 -4.37 22.07 14.38
CA VAL A 52 -3.03 21.93 14.98
C VAL A 52 -2.10 22.97 14.37
N PRO A 53 -1.33 23.73 15.16
CA PRO A 53 -0.41 24.74 14.66
C PRO A 53 0.88 24.13 14.09
N LEU A 54 0.71 23.20 13.14
CA LEU A 54 1.77 22.58 12.36
C LEU A 54 1.65 23.00 10.90
N GLU A 55 2.71 23.56 10.37
CA GLU A 55 2.78 24.08 9.02
C GLU A 55 4.02 23.50 8.30
N ASN A 56 4.03 23.61 6.98
CA ASN A 56 5.17 23.28 6.13
C ASN A 56 5.73 21.87 6.36
N GLY A 57 4.83 20.90 6.63
CA GLY A 57 5.23 19.51 6.79
C GLY A 57 5.86 18.97 5.52
N HIS A 58 7.06 18.43 5.62
CA HIS A 58 7.75 17.74 4.53
C HIS A 58 8.39 16.45 5.05
N ALA A 59 8.30 15.38 4.27
CA ALA A 59 8.95 14.14 4.63
C ALA A 59 9.63 13.48 3.43
N ARG A 60 10.68 12.72 3.74
CA ARG A 60 11.41 11.84 2.82
C ARG A 60 11.47 10.45 3.41
N VAL A 61 11.15 9.46 2.60
CA VAL A 61 11.14 8.06 3.01
C VAL A 61 11.95 7.24 2.01
N ASN A 62 12.97 6.55 2.52
CA ASN A 62 13.67 5.50 1.80
C ASN A 62 13.15 4.17 2.35
N ALA A 63 12.57 3.32 1.51
CA ALA A 63 12.02 2.06 1.96
C ALA A 63 12.58 0.87 1.16
N VAL A 64 12.81 -0.23 1.87
CA VAL A 64 13.21 -1.53 1.32
C VAL A 64 12.18 -2.57 1.76
N PRO A 65 11.09 -2.76 1.00
CA PRO A 65 10.15 -3.85 1.24
C PRO A 65 10.77 -5.19 0.82
N LEU A 66 10.61 -6.18 1.67
CA LEU A 66 10.81 -7.59 1.37
C LEU A 66 9.44 -8.26 1.34
N ALA A 67 9.08 -8.92 0.25
CA ALA A 67 7.80 -9.60 0.14
C ALA A 67 7.97 -11.04 -0.35
N TYR A 68 7.12 -11.91 0.16
CA TYR A 68 6.93 -13.26 -0.32
C TYR A 68 5.48 -13.48 -0.70
N VAL A 69 5.23 -14.05 -1.87
CA VAL A 69 3.88 -14.39 -2.35
C VAL A 69 3.89 -15.82 -2.87
N ARG A 70 2.82 -16.56 -2.57
CA ARG A 70 2.58 -17.90 -3.10
C ARG A 70 1.20 -17.97 -3.74
N SER A 71 1.14 -18.52 -4.97
CA SER A 71 -0.12 -18.84 -5.63
C SER A 71 -0.68 -20.16 -5.09
N LEU A 72 -2.00 -20.20 -4.92
CA LEU A 72 -2.72 -21.29 -4.26
C LEU A 72 -3.88 -21.76 -5.14
N ASP A 73 -4.27 -23.00 -4.94
CA ASP A 73 -5.62 -23.50 -5.29
C ASP A 73 -6.53 -23.29 -4.08
N VAL A 74 -7.58 -22.52 -4.27
CA VAL A 74 -8.62 -22.26 -3.27
C VAL A 74 -9.95 -22.79 -3.81
N PHE A 75 -10.23 -24.06 -3.50
CA PHE A 75 -11.45 -24.76 -3.96
C PHE A 75 -11.65 -24.68 -5.49
N GLY A 76 -10.60 -24.93 -6.26
CA GLY A 76 -10.63 -24.89 -7.73
C GLY A 76 -10.48 -23.50 -8.34
N ASN A 77 -10.31 -22.46 -7.53
CA ASN A 77 -10.08 -21.09 -7.97
C ASN A 77 -8.65 -20.66 -7.67
N ALA A 78 -8.08 -19.81 -8.53
CA ALA A 78 -6.77 -19.25 -8.30
C ALA A 78 -6.80 -18.27 -7.12
N GLY A 79 -5.92 -18.49 -6.17
CA GLY A 79 -5.73 -17.63 -5.01
C GLY A 79 -4.27 -17.31 -4.76
N SER A 80 -4.01 -16.50 -3.78
CA SER A 80 -2.65 -16.21 -3.32
C SER A 80 -2.62 -15.81 -1.86
N ILE A 81 -1.48 -16.08 -1.21
CA ILE A 81 -1.12 -15.53 0.09
C ILE A 81 0.21 -14.79 -0.04
N GLY A 82 0.30 -13.62 0.55
CA GLY A 82 1.50 -12.80 0.54
C GLY A 82 1.81 -12.20 1.89
N LEU A 83 3.10 -12.05 2.19
CA LEU A 83 3.64 -11.37 3.37
C LEU A 83 4.57 -10.27 2.90
N VAL A 84 4.48 -9.09 3.51
CA VAL A 84 5.36 -7.95 3.25
C VAL A 84 5.98 -7.48 4.57
N LEU A 85 7.31 -7.37 4.57
CA LEU A 85 8.12 -6.83 5.66
C LEU A 85 8.76 -5.52 5.18
N PRO A 86 8.21 -4.36 5.51
CA PRO A 86 8.72 -3.08 5.04
C PRO A 86 9.76 -2.50 6.00
N PHE A 87 10.98 -2.29 5.55
CA PHE A 87 12.01 -1.55 6.26
C PHE A 87 12.13 -0.16 5.69
N ALA A 88 12.24 0.85 6.54
CA ALA A 88 12.29 2.23 6.07
C ALA A 88 13.17 3.13 6.94
N LYS A 89 13.68 4.19 6.29
CA LYS A 89 14.24 5.37 6.92
C LYS A 89 13.34 6.54 6.56
N LEU A 90 12.72 7.13 7.58
CA LEU A 90 11.92 8.34 7.52
C LEU A 90 12.77 9.50 8.00
N ALA A 91 12.79 10.59 7.25
CA ALA A 91 13.29 11.90 7.67
C ALA A 91 12.21 12.94 7.33
N GLY A 92 11.86 13.78 8.27
CA GLY A 92 10.84 14.80 8.06
C GLY A 92 11.04 16.03 8.92
N SER A 93 10.51 17.16 8.45
CA SER A 93 10.46 18.41 9.22
C SER A 93 9.05 19.02 9.15
N ALA A 94 8.71 19.81 10.15
CA ALA A 94 7.51 20.62 10.20
C ALA A 94 7.75 21.83 11.09
N THR A 95 7.05 22.93 10.84
CA THR A 95 7.10 24.15 11.68
C THR A 95 6.00 24.08 12.73
N PHE A 96 6.37 24.13 14.00
CA PHE A 96 5.45 24.19 15.13
C PHE A 96 5.59 25.53 15.86
N ASN A 97 4.54 26.33 15.91
CA ASN A 97 4.55 27.69 16.50
C ASN A 97 5.77 28.53 16.03
N GLY A 98 6.08 28.47 14.73
CA GLY A 98 7.21 29.21 14.14
C GLY A 98 8.61 28.58 14.37
N VAL A 99 8.69 27.42 15.03
CA VAL A 99 9.95 26.72 15.27
C VAL A 99 9.99 25.42 14.43
N GLU A 100 11.03 25.27 13.61
CA GLU A 100 11.24 24.04 12.84
C GLU A 100 11.58 22.87 13.77
N GLN A 101 10.92 21.75 13.55
CA GLN A 101 11.12 20.49 14.25
C GLN A 101 11.51 19.43 13.24
N GLU A 102 12.58 18.70 13.52
CA GLU A 102 13.05 17.61 12.68
C GLU A 102 12.84 16.24 13.34
N ARG A 103 12.59 15.24 12.54
CA ARG A 103 12.48 13.85 12.97
C ARG A 103 13.19 12.94 11.98
N GLU A 104 14.07 12.09 12.49
CA GLU A 104 14.67 10.99 11.75
C GLU A 104 14.43 9.67 12.50
N MET A 105 14.09 8.61 11.75
CA MET A 105 13.81 7.29 12.31
C MET A 105 14.10 6.21 11.25
N THR A 106 14.72 5.11 11.68
CA THR A 106 14.99 3.94 10.85
C THR A 106 14.49 2.69 11.55
N GLY A 107 13.87 1.77 10.82
CA GLY A 107 13.37 0.53 11.37
C GLY A 107 12.40 -0.19 10.45
N MET A 108 11.76 -1.22 10.97
CA MET A 108 10.67 -1.89 10.31
C MET A 108 9.37 -1.07 10.48
N ALA A 109 8.60 -0.93 9.40
CA ALA A 109 7.21 -0.48 9.49
C ALA A 109 6.28 -1.67 9.74
N ASP A 110 4.98 -1.43 9.88
CA ASP A 110 4.04 -2.50 10.17
C ASP A 110 4.01 -3.54 9.05
N PRO A 111 4.29 -4.83 9.33
CA PRO A 111 4.19 -5.89 8.34
C PRO A 111 2.74 -6.13 7.95
N ALA A 112 2.54 -6.59 6.71
CA ALA A 112 1.22 -6.84 6.16
C ALA A 112 1.12 -8.22 5.52
N MET A 113 -0.03 -8.87 5.68
CA MET A 113 -0.38 -10.13 5.03
C MET A 113 -1.62 -9.92 4.15
N ARG A 114 -1.54 -10.39 2.91
CA ARG A 114 -2.66 -10.37 1.97
C ARG A 114 -3.05 -11.79 1.61
N PHE A 115 -4.34 -12.10 1.71
CA PHE A 115 -4.96 -13.27 1.12
C PHE A 115 -5.90 -12.81 0.01
N ALA A 116 -5.86 -13.48 -1.15
CA ALA A 116 -6.72 -13.16 -2.29
C ALA A 116 -7.24 -14.43 -2.93
N VAL A 117 -8.46 -14.35 -3.48
CA VAL A 117 -9.07 -15.42 -4.29
C VAL A 117 -9.86 -14.81 -5.43
N ASN A 118 -9.68 -15.37 -6.63
CA ASN A 118 -10.42 -15.02 -7.83
C ASN A 118 -11.56 -16.03 -8.01
N PHE A 119 -12.73 -15.72 -7.51
CA PHE A 119 -13.86 -16.66 -7.46
C PHE A 119 -14.64 -16.78 -8.79
N TYR A 120 -14.27 -15.98 -9.81
CA TYR A 120 -14.81 -16.05 -11.16
C TYR A 120 -13.74 -15.79 -12.21
N GLY A 121 -13.73 -16.57 -13.28
CA GLY A 121 -12.92 -16.36 -14.47
C GLY A 121 -11.44 -16.74 -14.35
N ALA A 122 -10.97 -17.19 -13.19
CA ALA A 122 -9.60 -17.60 -12.95
C ALA A 122 -9.55 -18.97 -12.24
N PRO A 123 -9.75 -20.09 -12.97
CA PRO A 123 -9.61 -21.41 -12.39
C PRO A 123 -8.16 -21.65 -11.92
N ALA A 124 -8.02 -22.43 -10.83
CA ALA A 124 -6.74 -22.94 -10.39
C ALA A 124 -6.22 -23.94 -11.40
N MET A 125 -4.98 -23.77 -11.87
CA MET A 125 -4.38 -24.66 -12.86
C MET A 125 -2.87 -24.71 -12.71
N ASP A 126 -2.27 -25.79 -13.18
CA ASP A 126 -0.84 -25.92 -13.28
C ASP A 126 -0.25 -25.09 -14.45
N LEU A 127 1.06 -25.08 -14.58
CA LEU A 127 1.75 -24.32 -15.62
C LEU A 127 1.41 -24.82 -17.04
N GLU A 128 1.16 -26.11 -17.22
CA GLU A 128 0.88 -26.69 -18.53
C GLU A 128 -0.47 -26.20 -19.07
N HIS A 129 -1.52 -26.33 -18.27
CA HIS A 129 -2.85 -25.85 -18.61
C HIS A 129 -2.90 -24.31 -18.70
N PHE A 130 -2.11 -23.61 -17.87
CA PHE A 130 -2.03 -22.15 -17.89
C PHE A 130 -1.51 -21.58 -19.22
N LYS A 131 -0.67 -22.31 -19.98
CA LYS A 131 -0.19 -21.87 -21.31
C LYS A 131 -1.35 -21.67 -22.31
N ALA A 132 -2.39 -22.48 -22.20
CA ALA A 132 -3.58 -22.39 -23.05
C ALA A 132 -4.64 -21.41 -22.51
N TYR A 133 -4.54 -21.02 -21.24
CA TYR A 133 -5.49 -20.10 -20.62
C TYR A 133 -5.46 -18.71 -21.28
N ARG A 134 -6.63 -18.18 -21.52
CA ARG A 134 -6.83 -16.79 -22.00
C ARG A 134 -7.75 -16.10 -21.02
N GLN A 135 -7.22 -15.06 -20.41
CA GLN A 135 -8.01 -14.25 -19.49
C GLN A 135 -9.12 -13.52 -20.26
N ASP A 136 -10.32 -13.57 -19.72
CA ASP A 136 -11.43 -12.72 -20.11
C ASP A 136 -11.80 -11.79 -18.95
N LEU A 137 -12.86 -12.05 -18.22
CA LEU A 137 -13.25 -11.34 -17.02
C LEU A 137 -12.84 -12.17 -15.79
N ILE A 138 -12.17 -11.57 -14.87
CA ILE A 138 -11.89 -12.11 -13.53
C ILE A 138 -12.61 -11.24 -12.50
N VAL A 139 -13.25 -11.91 -11.52
CA VAL A 139 -13.78 -11.28 -10.31
C VAL A 139 -13.11 -11.92 -9.12
N GLY A 140 -12.54 -11.11 -8.26
CA GLY A 140 -11.81 -11.57 -7.09
C GLY A 140 -12.06 -10.72 -5.86
N THR A 141 -11.65 -11.25 -4.74
CA THR A 141 -11.64 -10.54 -3.45
C THR A 141 -10.33 -10.73 -2.76
N SER A 142 -9.97 -9.80 -1.91
CA SER A 142 -8.80 -9.96 -1.05
C SER A 142 -9.04 -9.34 0.33
N LEU A 143 -8.27 -9.82 1.30
CA LEU A 143 -8.16 -9.26 2.64
C LEU A 143 -6.69 -8.94 2.91
N LEU A 144 -6.38 -7.67 3.13
CA LEU A 144 -5.09 -7.21 3.59
C LEU A 144 -5.18 -6.91 5.09
N VAL A 145 -4.32 -7.54 5.89
CA VAL A 145 -4.21 -7.31 7.33
C VAL A 145 -2.83 -6.78 7.63
N THR A 146 -2.75 -5.67 8.37
CA THR A 146 -1.48 -5.09 8.84
C THR A 146 -1.38 -5.25 10.35
N ALA A 147 -0.25 -5.76 10.81
CA ALA A 147 0.01 -5.99 12.24
C ALA A 147 0.85 -4.86 12.84
N PRO A 148 0.58 -4.41 14.08
CA PRO A 148 1.30 -3.33 14.75
C PRO A 148 2.65 -3.78 15.31
N LEU A 149 3.56 -4.22 14.42
CA LEU A 149 4.88 -4.74 14.78
C LEU A 149 6.01 -3.82 14.33
N GLY A 150 5.67 -2.70 13.70
CA GLY A 150 6.62 -1.68 13.27
C GLY A 150 7.19 -0.88 14.42
N ARG A 151 8.30 -0.18 14.15
CA ARG A 151 8.92 0.69 15.14
C ARG A 151 7.99 1.82 15.52
N TYR A 152 7.61 1.86 16.79
CA TYR A 152 6.68 2.83 17.37
C TYR A 152 7.29 3.46 18.63
N ASP A 153 7.06 4.76 18.81
CA ASP A 153 7.42 5.54 20.00
C ASP A 153 6.20 6.39 20.39
N SER A 154 5.54 6.03 21.48
CA SER A 154 4.32 6.69 21.97
C SER A 154 4.53 8.11 22.46
N ASN A 155 5.78 8.59 22.57
CA ASN A 155 6.08 9.99 22.86
C ASN A 155 6.22 10.84 21.59
N ARG A 156 6.06 10.25 20.42
CA ARG A 156 6.28 10.89 19.14
C ARG A 156 5.10 10.70 18.20
N VAL A 157 4.87 11.71 17.39
CA VAL A 157 3.79 11.73 16.38
C VAL A 157 4.19 10.97 15.12
N ALA A 158 5.41 11.19 14.63
CA ALA A 158 5.92 10.52 13.44
C ALA A 158 6.53 9.17 13.81
N ASN A 159 5.94 8.09 13.30
CA ASN A 159 6.33 6.72 13.54
C ASN A 159 6.32 5.91 12.23
N LEU A 160 7.11 4.83 12.19
CA LEU A 160 7.05 3.84 11.11
C LEU A 160 5.93 2.83 11.34
N GLY A 161 5.67 2.46 12.58
CA GLY A 161 4.53 1.64 12.99
C GLY A 161 3.34 2.50 13.42
N THR A 162 2.14 1.90 13.39
CA THR A 162 0.88 2.58 13.72
C THR A 162 0.34 2.25 15.11
N ASN A 163 0.93 1.23 15.75
CA ASN A 163 0.48 0.66 17.04
C ASN A 163 -1.00 0.26 17.03
N ARG A 164 -1.50 -0.21 15.91
CA ARG A 164 -2.88 -0.72 15.75
C ARG A 164 -2.97 -1.67 14.56
N TRP A 165 -3.91 -2.59 14.64
CA TRP A 165 -4.25 -3.45 13.52
C TRP A 165 -5.04 -2.70 12.46
N THR A 166 -4.86 -3.10 11.21
CA THR A 166 -5.76 -2.70 10.12
C THR A 166 -6.22 -3.92 9.34
N ALA A 167 -7.44 -3.84 8.81
CA ALA A 167 -7.98 -4.87 7.92
C ALA A 167 -8.65 -4.17 6.73
N LYS A 168 -8.24 -4.53 5.51
CA LYS A 168 -8.81 -4.00 4.27
C LYS A 168 -9.37 -5.13 3.42
N PRO A 169 -10.67 -5.47 3.52
CA PRO A 169 -11.36 -6.20 2.47
C PRO A 169 -11.45 -5.38 1.19
N GLU A 170 -11.29 -6.06 0.06
CA GLU A 170 -11.31 -5.45 -1.27
C GLU A 170 -12.00 -6.37 -2.27
N LEU A 171 -12.78 -5.80 -3.19
CA LEU A 171 -13.31 -6.45 -4.38
C LEU A 171 -12.60 -5.93 -5.60
N GLY A 172 -12.27 -6.83 -6.54
CA GLY A 172 -11.57 -6.49 -7.77
C GLY A 172 -12.18 -7.16 -9.00
N LEU A 173 -12.13 -6.42 -10.10
CA LEU A 173 -12.51 -6.83 -11.44
C LEU A 173 -11.30 -6.67 -12.34
N SER A 174 -11.01 -7.66 -13.20
CA SER A 174 -9.94 -7.58 -14.19
C SER A 174 -10.46 -8.10 -15.53
N LYS A 175 -10.56 -7.24 -16.53
CA LYS A 175 -11.03 -7.56 -17.89
C LYS A 175 -9.90 -7.43 -18.88
N ALA A 176 -9.58 -8.51 -19.56
CA ALA A 176 -8.64 -8.50 -20.68
C ALA A 176 -9.35 -8.23 -21.99
N LEU A 177 -8.77 -7.38 -22.82
CA LEU A 177 -9.17 -7.06 -24.20
C LEU A 177 -7.89 -7.04 -25.05
N ASP A 178 -7.63 -8.12 -25.76
CA ASP A 178 -6.40 -8.32 -26.54
C ASP A 178 -5.11 -8.06 -25.72
N LEU A 179 -4.38 -7.00 -26.07
CA LEU A 179 -3.15 -6.60 -25.37
C LEU A 179 -3.41 -5.73 -24.15
N TRP A 180 -4.63 -5.32 -23.91
CA TRP A 180 -5.00 -4.45 -22.81
C TRP A 180 -5.69 -5.22 -21.68
N THR A 181 -5.46 -4.79 -20.45
CA THR A 181 -6.19 -5.26 -19.26
C THR A 181 -6.64 -4.06 -18.46
N PHE A 182 -7.92 -4.02 -18.15
CA PHE A 182 -8.54 -2.99 -17.32
C PHE A 182 -8.90 -3.63 -15.98
N GLU A 183 -8.43 -3.02 -14.90
CA GLU A 183 -8.69 -3.50 -13.55
C GLU A 183 -9.31 -2.38 -12.72
N LEU A 184 -10.37 -2.73 -12.00
CA LEU A 184 -11.03 -1.85 -11.04
C LEU A 184 -11.08 -2.59 -9.71
N SER A 185 -10.65 -1.93 -8.63
CA SER A 185 -10.85 -2.48 -7.29
C SER A 185 -11.41 -1.42 -6.34
N THR A 186 -12.19 -1.88 -5.36
CA THR A 186 -12.73 -1.05 -4.29
C THR A 186 -12.53 -1.74 -2.96
N GLY A 187 -12.17 -0.98 -1.93
CA GLY A 187 -11.91 -1.53 -0.61
C GLY A 187 -12.20 -0.55 0.51
N VAL A 188 -12.35 -1.10 1.70
CA VAL A 188 -12.56 -0.33 2.93
C VAL A 188 -11.52 -0.74 3.94
N THR A 189 -10.74 0.21 4.46
CA THR A 189 -9.79 -0.06 5.54
C THR A 189 -10.44 0.25 6.88
N PHE A 190 -10.48 -0.76 7.74
CA PHE A 190 -10.88 -0.65 9.13
C PHE A 190 -9.64 -0.60 10.02
N PHE A 191 -9.75 0.10 11.14
CA PHE A 191 -8.67 0.33 12.07
C PHE A 191 -9.11 -0.08 13.48
N THR A 192 -8.24 -0.74 14.23
CA THR A 192 -8.42 -0.81 15.68
C THR A 192 -7.96 0.50 16.32
N LYS A 193 -8.33 0.74 17.56
CA LYS A 193 -7.82 1.88 18.30
C LYS A 193 -6.32 1.72 18.61
N ASN A 194 -5.65 2.84 18.79
CA ASN A 194 -4.32 2.93 19.36
C ASN A 194 -4.47 3.52 20.79
N ASP A 195 -4.29 2.70 21.81
CA ASP A 195 -4.51 3.07 23.22
C ASP A 195 -3.29 3.76 23.86
N ASP A 196 -2.16 3.82 23.16
CA ASP A 196 -0.93 4.45 23.62
C ASP A 196 -0.41 5.45 22.58
N TYR A 197 -1.30 6.34 22.13
CA TYR A 197 -0.95 7.39 21.17
C TYR A 197 -0.52 8.64 21.92
N VAL A 198 0.62 9.19 21.58
CA VAL A 198 1.27 10.39 22.13
C VAL A 198 0.82 10.77 23.54
N GLN A 199 1.67 10.44 24.52
CA GLN A 199 1.41 10.69 25.96
C GLN A 199 0.22 9.90 26.54
N GLY A 200 -0.05 8.70 26.02
CA GLY A 200 -1.11 7.82 26.55
C GLY A 200 -2.53 8.19 26.11
N ASN A 201 -2.68 9.01 25.06
CA ASN A 201 -3.99 9.28 24.49
C ASN A 201 -4.49 8.06 23.71
N VAL A 202 -5.82 7.95 23.62
CA VAL A 202 -6.49 6.96 22.78
C VAL A 202 -6.84 7.59 21.43
N ARG A 203 -6.34 6.99 20.35
CA ARG A 203 -6.66 7.43 18.97
C ARG A 203 -7.51 6.37 18.29
N GLU A 204 -8.65 6.80 17.76
CA GLU A 204 -9.53 6.01 16.91
C GLU A 204 -9.57 6.60 15.52
N GLN A 205 -9.98 5.82 14.52
CA GLN A 205 -10.12 6.28 13.15
C GLN A 205 -11.30 5.62 12.47
N ASP A 206 -12.11 6.44 11.81
CA ASP A 206 -13.21 5.99 10.96
C ASP A 206 -12.70 5.17 9.77
N PRO A 207 -13.55 4.35 9.15
CA PRO A 207 -13.18 3.63 7.95
C PRO A 207 -12.69 4.54 6.82
N LEU A 208 -11.67 4.06 6.07
CA LEU A 208 -11.14 4.73 4.89
C LEU A 208 -11.52 3.92 3.65
N TYR A 209 -12.27 4.53 2.76
CA TYR A 209 -12.72 3.97 1.49
C TYR A 209 -11.68 4.23 0.41
N SER A 210 -11.50 3.30 -0.50
CA SER A 210 -10.60 3.45 -1.63
C SER A 210 -11.13 2.79 -2.89
N ALA A 211 -10.82 3.39 -4.04
CA ALA A 211 -11.05 2.81 -5.36
C ALA A 211 -9.77 2.97 -6.20
N GLN A 212 -9.44 1.95 -6.98
CA GLN A 212 -8.27 1.94 -7.86
C GLN A 212 -8.68 1.50 -9.27
N LEU A 213 -8.11 2.17 -10.26
CA LEU A 213 -8.23 1.82 -11.67
C LEU A 213 -6.82 1.63 -12.25
N HIS A 214 -6.62 0.52 -12.96
CA HIS A 214 -5.38 0.24 -13.66
C HIS A 214 -5.69 -0.08 -15.12
N VAL A 215 -4.92 0.51 -16.02
CA VAL A 215 -4.92 0.19 -17.45
C VAL A 215 -3.55 -0.35 -17.79
N THR A 216 -3.48 -1.65 -18.07
CA THR A 216 -2.24 -2.36 -18.38
C THR A 216 -2.18 -2.69 -19.86
N ARG A 217 -1.03 -2.50 -20.49
CA ARG A 217 -0.75 -2.94 -21.86
C ARG A 217 0.40 -3.94 -21.87
N GLN A 218 0.22 -5.03 -22.62
CA GLN A 218 1.28 -6.00 -22.90
C GLN A 218 2.07 -5.61 -24.15
N PHE A 219 3.40 -5.73 -24.08
CA PHE A 219 4.32 -5.38 -25.17
C PHE A 219 5.01 -6.63 -25.79
N GLY A 220 4.57 -7.84 -25.39
CA GLY A 220 5.19 -9.10 -25.79
C GLY A 220 6.36 -9.51 -24.89
N ARG A 221 6.79 -10.77 -25.04
CA ARG A 221 7.86 -11.39 -24.22
C ARG A 221 7.66 -11.25 -22.71
N GLY A 222 6.40 -11.14 -22.27
CA GLY A 222 6.06 -10.95 -20.85
C GLY A 222 6.24 -9.52 -20.32
N MET A 223 6.72 -8.58 -21.13
CA MET A 223 6.79 -7.15 -20.78
C MET A 223 5.40 -6.53 -20.73
N TRP A 224 5.17 -5.67 -19.76
CA TRP A 224 3.95 -4.88 -19.67
C TRP A 224 4.20 -3.53 -18.98
N GLY A 225 3.33 -2.58 -19.27
CA GLY A 225 3.28 -1.29 -18.59
C GLY A 225 1.87 -0.98 -18.14
N ALA A 226 1.73 -0.22 -17.08
CA ALA A 226 0.43 0.19 -16.55
C ALA A 226 0.40 1.67 -16.18
N ILE A 227 -0.74 2.29 -16.43
CA ILE A 227 -1.15 3.56 -15.84
C ILE A 227 -2.18 3.22 -14.77
N SER A 228 -2.01 3.80 -13.60
CA SER A 228 -2.82 3.50 -12.42
C SER A 228 -3.28 4.78 -11.75
N THR A 229 -4.52 4.79 -11.27
CA THR A 229 -5.01 5.88 -10.41
C THR A 229 -5.70 5.30 -9.19
N THR A 230 -5.61 6.00 -8.08
CA THR A 230 -6.37 5.68 -6.87
C THR A 230 -7.07 6.93 -6.37
N TYR A 231 -8.24 6.73 -5.80
CA TYR A 231 -8.97 7.70 -5.01
C TYR A 231 -9.26 7.10 -3.63
N TYR A 232 -9.14 7.90 -2.60
CA TYR A 232 -9.48 7.49 -1.23
C TYR A 232 -10.19 8.61 -0.49
N GLU A 233 -11.10 8.22 0.41
CA GLU A 233 -11.86 9.16 1.21
C GLU A 233 -12.32 8.53 2.53
N GLY A 234 -12.35 9.33 3.62
CA GLY A 234 -12.77 8.89 4.96
C GLY A 234 -11.69 9.04 5.99
N GLY A 235 -11.59 8.11 6.92
CA GLY A 235 -10.48 7.99 7.87
C GLY A 235 -10.32 9.18 8.81
N ARG A 236 -11.41 9.90 9.15
CA ARG A 236 -11.39 10.93 10.20
C ARG A 236 -10.96 10.32 11.51
N THR A 237 -10.13 11.03 12.28
CA THR A 237 -9.71 10.53 13.58
C THR A 237 -10.44 11.18 14.76
N SER A 238 -10.43 10.49 15.90
CA SER A 238 -10.76 11.06 17.19
C SER A 238 -9.61 10.83 18.18
N LEU A 239 -9.46 11.75 19.11
CA LEU A 239 -8.49 11.66 20.20
C LEU A 239 -9.25 11.77 21.51
N ASN A 240 -9.20 10.73 22.35
CA ASN A 240 -9.97 10.62 23.59
C ASN A 240 -11.47 10.92 23.38
N GLY A 241 -12.07 10.41 22.28
CA GLY A 241 -13.46 10.63 21.92
C GLY A 241 -13.77 11.99 21.27
N VAL A 242 -12.80 12.89 21.14
CA VAL A 242 -12.98 14.20 20.48
C VAL A 242 -12.59 14.08 19.01
N SER A 243 -13.56 14.26 18.11
CA SER A 243 -13.35 14.21 16.66
C SER A 243 -12.44 15.34 16.17
N ARG A 244 -11.59 15.03 15.17
CA ARG A 244 -10.67 15.94 14.51
C ARG A 244 -11.19 16.34 13.12
N ASP A 245 -10.72 17.45 12.57
CA ASP A 245 -11.02 17.85 11.18
C ASP A 245 -9.94 17.36 10.22
N ASP A 246 -9.58 16.08 10.33
CA ASP A 246 -8.53 15.43 9.57
C ASP A 246 -9.05 14.35 8.61
N ARG A 247 -10.33 14.43 8.20
CA ARG A 247 -10.88 13.54 7.16
C ARG A 247 -9.98 13.56 5.94
N GLN A 248 -9.52 12.39 5.57
CA GLN A 248 -8.66 12.20 4.41
C GLN A 248 -9.49 12.19 3.13
N SER A 249 -8.99 12.85 2.09
CA SER A 249 -9.48 12.74 0.72
C SER A 249 -8.32 13.02 -0.20
N GLY A 250 -8.09 12.16 -1.18
CA GLY A 250 -6.99 12.34 -2.09
C GLY A 250 -7.04 11.41 -3.29
N SER A 251 -6.21 11.74 -4.27
CA SER A 251 -6.03 10.94 -5.47
C SER A 251 -4.56 10.87 -5.86
N ARG A 252 -4.18 9.77 -6.49
CA ARG A 252 -2.80 9.51 -6.95
C ARG A 252 -2.82 8.98 -8.39
N LEU A 253 -1.75 9.28 -9.10
CA LEU A 253 -1.47 8.74 -10.43
C LEU A 253 -0.15 7.99 -10.38
N GLY A 254 -0.06 6.86 -11.07
CA GLY A 254 1.16 6.06 -11.12
C GLY A 254 1.40 5.41 -12.46
N LEU A 255 2.67 5.15 -12.71
CA LEU A 255 3.17 4.40 -13.84
C LEU A 255 3.95 3.20 -13.33
N THR A 256 3.75 2.04 -13.94
CA THR A 256 4.52 0.83 -13.65
C THR A 256 4.98 0.22 -14.97
N PHE A 257 6.23 -0.25 -14.99
CA PHE A 257 6.78 -1.01 -16.10
C PHE A 257 7.44 -2.29 -15.58
N SER A 258 7.09 -3.44 -16.17
CA SER A 258 7.62 -4.75 -15.78
C SER A 258 8.42 -5.35 -16.92
N LEU A 259 9.65 -5.71 -16.61
CA LEU A 259 10.65 -6.23 -17.52
C LEU A 259 11.11 -7.63 -17.05
N PRO A 260 10.61 -8.72 -17.62
CA PRO A 260 11.16 -10.05 -17.40
C PRO A 260 12.56 -10.15 -17.99
N LEU A 261 13.54 -10.51 -17.16
CA LEU A 261 14.93 -10.71 -17.58
C LEU A 261 15.18 -12.18 -17.94
N SER A 262 14.45 -13.09 -17.32
CA SER A 262 14.47 -14.54 -17.59
C SER A 262 13.15 -15.17 -17.15
N ARG A 263 13.07 -16.51 -17.17
CA ARG A 263 11.92 -17.27 -16.65
C ARG A 263 11.74 -17.05 -15.15
N HIS A 264 12.82 -16.79 -14.42
CA HIS A 264 12.83 -16.67 -12.96
C HIS A 264 12.94 -15.25 -12.45
N TYR A 265 13.40 -14.30 -13.27
CA TYR A 265 13.74 -12.95 -12.82
C TYR A 265 12.95 -11.88 -13.57
N THR A 266 12.37 -10.99 -12.80
CA THR A 266 11.65 -9.81 -13.32
C THR A 266 12.08 -8.57 -12.56
N VAL A 267 12.25 -7.46 -13.25
CA VAL A 267 12.42 -6.13 -12.66
C VAL A 267 11.18 -5.32 -12.94
N LYS A 268 10.65 -4.65 -11.91
CA LYS A 268 9.59 -3.65 -12.03
C LYS A 268 10.14 -2.28 -11.69
N LEU A 269 9.84 -1.30 -12.52
CA LEU A 269 10.07 0.11 -12.27
C LEU A 269 8.72 0.78 -12.04
N TYR A 270 8.61 1.66 -11.07
CA TYR A 270 7.38 2.38 -10.82
C TYR A 270 7.63 3.81 -10.33
N ALA A 271 6.72 4.68 -10.68
CA ALA A 271 6.67 6.05 -10.19
C ALA A 271 5.22 6.42 -9.92
N ASN A 272 4.96 7.17 -8.87
CA ASN A 272 3.63 7.71 -8.60
C ASN A 272 3.73 9.09 -7.96
N THR A 273 2.69 9.89 -8.17
CA THR A 273 2.55 11.25 -7.63
C THR A 273 1.16 11.43 -7.02
N GLY A 274 1.06 12.25 -6.00
CA GLY A 274 -0.21 12.76 -5.52
C GLY A 274 -0.75 13.78 -6.51
N LEU A 275 -2.04 13.67 -6.86
CA LEU A 275 -2.73 14.68 -7.66
C LEU A 275 -3.48 15.68 -6.78
N TYR A 276 -3.95 15.20 -5.66
CA TYR A 276 -4.68 15.96 -4.67
C TYR A 276 -4.62 15.26 -3.31
N ALA A 277 -4.41 16.02 -2.23
CA ALA A 277 -4.55 15.54 -0.86
C ALA A 277 -5.11 16.66 0.02
N ARG A 278 -6.25 16.41 0.69
CA ARG A 278 -6.81 17.34 1.68
C ARG A 278 -6.03 17.31 2.98
N THR A 279 -5.86 16.09 3.52
CA THR A 279 -5.00 15.80 4.69
C THR A 279 -4.28 14.48 4.42
N GLY A 280 -3.09 14.31 4.99
CA GLY A 280 -2.23 13.16 4.75
C GLY A 280 -1.01 13.51 3.94
N THR A 281 -0.55 12.61 3.10
CA THR A 281 0.69 12.78 2.35
C THR A 281 0.45 13.01 0.86
N ASP A 282 1.12 14.02 0.31
CA ASP A 282 1.22 14.30 -1.12
C ASP A 282 2.65 13.97 -1.58
N PHE A 283 2.92 12.66 -1.77
CA PHE A 283 4.26 12.17 -2.06
C PHE A 283 4.43 11.81 -3.53
N ASP A 284 5.54 12.26 -4.08
CA ASP A 284 6.16 11.65 -5.25
C ASP A 284 6.97 10.43 -4.80
N THR A 285 6.78 9.31 -5.48
CA THR A 285 7.47 8.06 -5.18
C THR A 285 8.09 7.49 -6.43
N TYR A 286 9.35 7.07 -6.34
CA TYR A 286 10.08 6.36 -7.38
C TYR A 286 10.59 5.06 -6.80
N GLY A 287 10.47 3.96 -7.54
CA GLY A 287 10.92 2.69 -7.01
C GLY A 287 11.30 1.68 -8.08
N VAL A 288 12.07 0.71 -7.62
CA VAL A 288 12.47 -0.48 -8.35
C VAL A 288 12.19 -1.70 -7.48
N ALA A 289 11.68 -2.78 -8.08
CA ALA A 289 11.52 -4.05 -7.42
C ALA A 289 12.11 -5.16 -8.28
N TRP A 290 12.94 -5.98 -7.66
CA TRP A 290 13.45 -7.22 -8.23
C TRP A 290 12.61 -8.38 -7.69
N GLN A 291 12.21 -9.28 -8.58
CA GLN A 291 11.35 -10.41 -8.29
C GLN A 291 12.00 -11.71 -8.76
N TYR A 292 12.07 -12.71 -7.88
CA TYR A 292 12.49 -14.07 -8.17
C TYR A 292 11.31 -15.02 -8.09
N LEU A 293 11.15 -15.86 -9.12
CA LEU A 293 10.05 -16.84 -9.26
C LEU A 293 10.61 -18.25 -9.25
N TRP A 294 9.94 -19.15 -8.54
CA TRP A 294 10.24 -20.59 -8.55
C TRP A 294 9.02 -21.43 -8.19
N GLY A 295 9.11 -22.75 -8.44
CA GLY A 295 8.02 -23.69 -8.17
C GLY A 295 6.97 -23.70 -9.28
N GLY A 296 5.82 -24.33 -9.03
CA GLY A 296 4.69 -24.39 -9.97
C GLY A 296 4.99 -25.01 -11.33
N GLY A 297 6.10 -25.76 -11.48
CA GLY A 297 6.50 -26.38 -12.75
C GLY A 297 7.36 -25.48 -13.66
N LEU A 298 7.94 -24.38 -13.14
CA LEU A 298 8.85 -23.49 -13.89
C LEU A 298 10.16 -24.19 -14.27
#